data_844444e65d89b72375eeda3320e2a505
#
_entry.id   844444e65d89b72375eeda3320e2a505
#
_cell.length_a   1.000
_cell.length_b   1.000
_cell.length_c   1.000
_cell.angle_alpha   90.00
_cell.angle_beta   90.00
_cell.angle_gamma   90.00
#
_symmetry.space_group_name_H-M   'P 1'
#
loop_
_entity.id
_entity.type
_entity.pdbx_description
1 polymer ?
#
loop_
_entity_poly.entity_id
_entity_poly.type
_entity_poly.pdbx_seq_one_letter_code
_entity_poly.pdbx_strand_id
1 'polypeptide(L)'
;MGLAVATADSICGGTTFPMRFFRYDPRSDRWTNRECHGQWNTVARQGDRFFVGGYGGGFLLEWDPARPWVPTEQGNAKSNPLYLTDCDPDIHRPHELLAHPDGTTLVLAGTPEYGFTGGGLLFWDRRTKTRVLLPHTAILPDHSTMSLAALPDGRLLGGTTTAAGTGGEKKAAQAELYILDMRTKKVEWHEAVFPGAQEYSDLCPGPNGLV
;
A
#
# COMPACT_ATOMS: atom_id res chain seq x y z
N MET A 1 -2.75 8.99 8.04
CA MET A 1 -2.52 8.19 9.27
C MET A 1 -2.58 6.73 8.86
N GLY A 2 -1.58 5.95 9.27
CA GLY A 2 -1.58 4.51 9.00
C GLY A 2 -2.70 3.82 9.76
N LEU A 3 -3.42 2.94 9.08
CA LEU A 3 -4.45 2.13 9.70
C LEU A 3 -3.81 1.06 10.59
N ALA A 4 -4.45 0.79 11.70
CA ALA A 4 -4.06 -0.31 12.56
C ALA A 4 -4.52 -1.65 11.96
N VAL A 5 -3.64 -2.63 11.97
CA VAL A 5 -3.98 -4.01 11.62
C VAL A 5 -4.04 -4.83 12.90
N ALA A 6 -5.19 -5.47 13.14
CA ALA A 6 -5.43 -6.28 14.32
C ALA A 6 -4.98 -7.73 14.10
N THR A 7 -4.28 -8.27 15.10
CA THR A 7 -4.11 -9.71 15.30
C THR A 7 -4.80 -10.09 16.61
N ALA A 8 -4.84 -11.40 16.95
CA ALA A 8 -5.33 -11.85 18.26
C ALA A 8 -4.59 -11.15 19.43
N ASP A 9 -3.36 -10.72 19.19
CA ASP A 9 -2.44 -10.25 20.25
C ASP A 9 -1.91 -8.82 20.03
N SER A 10 -2.26 -8.14 18.92
CA SER A 10 -1.71 -6.83 18.63
C SER A 10 -2.53 -6.02 17.65
N ILE A 11 -2.67 -4.75 17.93
CA ILE A 11 -3.08 -3.72 16.99
C ILE A 11 -1.86 -2.81 16.81
N CYS A 12 -1.48 -2.53 15.56
CA CYS A 12 -0.35 -1.63 15.30
C CYS A 12 -0.67 -0.63 14.21
N GLY A 13 0.08 0.45 14.19
CA GLY A 13 -0.06 1.50 13.18
C GLY A 13 0.95 2.62 13.39
N GLY A 14 0.82 3.64 12.56
CA GLY A 14 1.64 4.85 12.64
C GLY A 14 0.83 6.11 12.93
N THR A 15 1.50 7.10 13.48
CA THR A 15 0.97 8.45 13.69
C THR A 15 1.79 9.48 12.91
N THR A 16 1.17 10.65 12.70
CA THR A 16 1.82 11.80 12.06
C THR A 16 1.90 12.94 13.07
N PHE A 17 3.05 13.61 13.12
CA PHE A 17 3.31 14.76 13.98
C PHE A 17 3.00 14.54 15.48
N PRO A 18 3.85 13.79 16.20
CA PRO A 18 5.10 13.21 15.75
C PRO A 18 4.92 11.89 14.98
N MET A 19 5.89 11.56 14.11
CA MET A 19 5.94 10.28 13.43
C MET A 19 6.31 9.20 14.43
N ARG A 20 5.33 8.35 14.75
CA ARG A 20 5.47 7.30 15.75
C ARG A 20 4.85 6.01 15.25
N PHE A 21 5.46 4.90 15.62
CA PHE A 21 4.87 3.58 15.61
C PHE A 21 4.19 3.33 16.95
N PHE A 22 3.01 2.74 16.94
CA PHE A 22 2.38 2.20 18.12
C PHE A 22 2.06 0.72 17.97
N ARG A 23 2.12 0.00 19.07
CA ARG A 23 1.57 -1.33 19.25
C ARG A 23 0.71 -1.33 20.51
N TYR A 24 -0.50 -1.83 20.39
CA TYR A 24 -1.41 -2.06 21.50
C TYR A 24 -1.67 -3.55 21.65
N ASP A 25 -1.53 -4.08 22.85
CA ASP A 25 -1.90 -5.43 23.22
C ASP A 25 -3.25 -5.38 23.95
N PRO A 26 -4.36 -5.81 23.31
CA PRO A 26 -5.70 -5.74 23.90
C PRO A 26 -5.91 -6.72 25.08
N ARG A 27 -5.07 -7.73 25.22
CA ARG A 27 -5.18 -8.68 26.35
C ARG A 27 -4.59 -8.13 27.65
N SER A 28 -3.50 -7.39 27.54
CA SER A 28 -2.79 -6.84 28.69
C SER A 28 -3.00 -5.35 28.88
N ASP A 29 -3.76 -4.70 28.00
CA ASP A 29 -3.97 -3.24 27.94
C ASP A 29 -2.65 -2.45 27.91
N ARG A 30 -1.65 -2.97 27.21
CA ARG A 30 -0.32 -2.36 27.13
C ARG A 30 -0.07 -1.69 25.79
N TRP A 31 0.47 -0.49 25.88
CA TRP A 31 0.91 0.29 24.74
C TRP A 31 2.42 0.31 24.64
N THR A 32 2.91 0.22 23.40
CA THR A 32 4.29 0.56 23.05
C THR A 32 4.24 1.69 22.03
N ASN A 33 5.05 2.72 22.23
CA ASN A 33 5.16 3.86 21.32
C ASN A 33 6.65 4.11 21.07
N ARG A 34 7.04 4.19 19.78
CA ARG A 34 8.44 4.34 19.37
C ARG A 34 8.55 5.34 18.22
N GLU A 35 9.71 5.96 18.10
CA GLU A 35 10.06 6.69 16.88
C GLU A 35 10.13 5.71 15.71
N CYS A 36 9.62 6.11 14.55
CA CYS A 36 9.60 5.29 13.35
C CYS A 36 10.21 6.04 12.17
N HIS A 37 10.63 5.28 11.17
CA HIS A 37 11.05 5.81 9.89
C HIS A 37 9.84 6.36 9.14
N GLY A 38 9.87 7.64 8.81
CA GLY A 38 8.86 8.31 8.00
C GLY A 38 7.43 8.26 8.56
N GLN A 39 6.49 8.71 7.74
CA GLN A 39 5.06 8.69 8.06
C GLN A 39 4.43 7.41 7.52
N TRP A 40 3.87 6.59 8.39
CA TRP A 40 3.18 5.36 8.02
C TRP A 40 1.76 5.67 7.52
N ASN A 41 1.53 5.48 6.24
CA ASN A 41 0.24 5.78 5.61
C ASN A 41 -0.69 4.57 5.59
N THR A 42 -0.14 3.39 5.30
CA THR A 42 -0.89 2.15 5.18
C THR A 42 -0.12 1.00 5.82
N VAL A 43 -0.85 0.06 6.41
CA VAL A 43 -0.28 -1.10 7.10
C VAL A 43 -1.07 -2.35 6.70
N ALA A 44 -0.37 -3.41 6.32
CA ALA A 44 -0.95 -4.71 6.04
C ALA A 44 -0.27 -5.81 6.86
N ARG A 45 -1.00 -6.90 7.10
CA ARG A 45 -0.46 -8.10 7.71
C ARG A 45 -0.47 -9.25 6.71
N GLN A 46 0.65 -9.98 6.62
CA GLN A 46 0.70 -11.24 5.89
C GLN A 46 1.46 -12.29 6.71
N GLY A 47 0.77 -13.34 7.13
CA GLY A 47 1.32 -14.30 8.07
C GLY A 47 1.59 -13.69 9.45
N ASP A 48 2.81 -13.83 9.92
CA ASP A 48 3.32 -13.33 11.20
C ASP A 48 4.04 -11.96 11.10
N ARG A 49 4.03 -11.34 9.93
CA ARG A 49 4.71 -10.06 9.64
C ARG A 49 3.73 -8.95 9.37
N PHE A 50 4.14 -7.74 9.68
CA PHE A 50 3.48 -6.51 9.32
C PHE A 50 4.29 -5.76 8.28
N PHE A 51 3.60 -5.15 7.34
CA PHE A 51 4.19 -4.37 6.26
C PHE A 51 3.61 -2.97 6.29
N VAL A 52 4.43 -2.01 5.91
CA VAL A 52 4.09 -0.59 6.00
C VAL A 52 4.42 0.08 4.70
N GLY A 53 3.45 0.75 4.11
CA GLY A 53 3.67 1.75 3.07
C GLY A 53 3.73 3.14 3.69
N GLY A 54 4.79 3.91 3.40
CA GLY A 54 4.98 5.20 4.05
C GLY A 54 5.28 6.36 3.11
N TYR A 55 4.85 7.55 3.55
CA TYR A 55 5.05 8.81 2.85
C TYR A 55 6.48 9.33 2.99
N GLY A 56 6.93 9.97 1.91
CA GLY A 56 8.29 10.46 1.73
C GLY A 56 9.14 9.40 1.03
N GLY A 57 8.86 9.15 -0.27
CA GLY A 57 9.54 8.17 -1.10
C GLY A 57 8.75 6.89 -1.38
N GLY A 58 7.50 6.78 -0.89
CA GLY A 58 6.70 5.57 -1.10
C GLY A 58 7.39 4.31 -0.60
N PHE A 59 8.05 4.38 0.55
CA PHE A 59 8.82 3.27 1.07
C PHE A 59 7.96 2.10 1.53
N LEU A 60 8.51 0.88 1.45
CA LEU A 60 7.95 -0.34 2.00
C LEU A 60 8.85 -0.88 3.12
N LEU A 61 8.27 -1.12 4.31
CA LEU A 61 8.95 -1.74 5.44
C LEU A 61 8.34 -3.09 5.79
N GLU A 62 9.16 -3.98 6.39
CA GLU A 62 8.72 -5.22 7.03
C GLU A 62 9.04 -5.17 8.53
N TRP A 63 8.04 -5.34 9.38
CA TRP A 63 8.21 -5.46 10.83
C TRP A 63 7.90 -6.86 11.33
N ASP A 64 8.86 -7.42 12.07
CA ASP A 64 8.74 -8.69 12.78
C ASP A 64 8.43 -8.42 14.26
N PRO A 65 7.20 -8.64 14.75
CA PRO A 65 6.85 -8.40 16.14
C PRO A 65 7.53 -9.35 17.13
N ALA A 66 8.05 -10.49 16.67
CA ALA A 66 8.77 -11.46 17.50
C ALA A 66 10.24 -11.07 17.76
N ARG A 67 10.77 -10.10 17.01
CA ARG A 67 12.14 -9.60 17.16
C ARG A 67 12.17 -8.27 17.90
N PRO A 68 13.28 -7.97 18.61
CA PRO A 68 13.49 -6.65 19.19
C PRO A 68 13.35 -5.53 18.12
N TRP A 69 12.82 -4.40 18.56
CA TRP A 69 12.80 -3.19 17.74
C TRP A 69 14.22 -2.68 17.56
N VAL A 70 14.62 -2.47 16.32
CA VAL A 70 15.87 -1.81 15.92
C VAL A 70 15.49 -0.72 14.93
N PRO A 71 15.83 0.56 15.17
CA PRO A 71 15.46 1.66 14.29
C PRO A 71 15.76 1.35 12.82
N THR A 72 14.83 1.73 11.95
CA THR A 72 14.97 1.52 10.51
C THR A 72 16.08 2.40 9.95
N GLU A 73 17.03 1.76 9.29
CA GLU A 73 18.11 2.39 8.56
C GLU A 73 18.25 1.69 7.21
N GLN A 74 18.24 2.47 6.13
CA GLN A 74 18.34 1.93 4.77
C GLN A 74 19.68 1.20 4.59
N GLY A 75 19.62 -0.03 4.07
CA GLY A 75 20.79 -0.89 3.89
C GLY A 75 21.23 -1.67 5.14
N ASN A 76 20.62 -1.41 6.30
CA ASN A 76 20.92 -2.14 7.53
C ASN A 76 20.00 -3.37 7.68
N ALA A 77 20.52 -4.56 7.37
CA ALA A 77 19.78 -5.82 7.49
C ALA A 77 19.38 -6.22 8.93
N LYS A 78 19.89 -5.52 9.95
CA LYS A 78 19.55 -5.76 11.36
C LYS A 78 18.36 -4.91 11.81
N SER A 79 17.95 -3.90 11.05
CA SER A 79 16.78 -3.07 11.34
C SER A 79 15.52 -3.91 11.51
N ASN A 80 14.66 -3.48 12.42
CA ASN A 80 13.34 -4.05 12.62
C ASN A 80 12.38 -2.95 13.12
N PRO A 81 11.63 -2.29 12.24
CA PRO A 81 11.30 -2.66 10.85
C PRO A 81 12.46 -2.59 9.86
N LEU A 82 12.48 -3.55 8.94
CA LEU A 82 13.45 -3.62 7.85
C LEU A 82 13.00 -2.77 6.66
N TYR A 83 13.89 -1.93 6.12
CA TYR A 83 13.63 -1.19 4.88
C TYR A 83 13.76 -2.14 3.68
N LEU A 84 12.68 -2.30 2.91
CA LEU A 84 12.65 -3.22 1.76
C LEU A 84 12.95 -2.49 0.45
N THR A 85 12.26 -1.39 0.18
CA THR A 85 12.39 -0.62 -1.06
C THR A 85 11.68 0.73 -0.93
N ASP A 86 11.92 1.62 -1.88
CA ASP A 86 11.16 2.84 -2.16
C ASP A 86 10.53 2.79 -3.55
N CYS A 87 9.66 3.75 -3.87
CA CYS A 87 8.87 3.77 -5.10
C CYS A 87 8.82 5.13 -5.79
N ASP A 88 9.60 6.12 -5.35
CA ASP A 88 9.66 7.41 -6.04
C ASP A 88 10.19 7.24 -7.47
N PRO A 89 9.67 8.04 -8.41
CA PRO A 89 8.61 9.06 -8.28
C PRO A 89 7.19 8.50 -8.48
N ASP A 90 7.04 7.21 -8.79
CA ASP A 90 5.75 6.61 -9.18
C ASP A 90 4.77 6.50 -8.01
N ILE A 91 5.27 6.22 -6.78
CA ILE A 91 4.48 6.22 -5.57
C ILE A 91 5.25 7.01 -4.51
N HIS A 92 4.80 8.20 -4.20
CA HIS A 92 5.37 9.02 -3.14
C HIS A 92 4.53 8.98 -1.86
N ARG A 93 3.20 8.94 -2.05
CA ARG A 93 2.22 8.83 -0.97
C ARG A 93 1.40 7.57 -1.15
N PRO A 94 1.76 6.50 -0.45
CA PRO A 94 0.94 5.28 -0.40
C PRO A 94 -0.47 5.55 0.14
N HIS A 95 -1.47 4.92 -0.48
CA HIS A 95 -2.86 4.96 -0.05
C HIS A 95 -3.36 3.56 0.32
N GLU A 96 -2.91 2.53 -0.39
CA GLU A 96 -3.31 1.15 -0.15
C GLU A 96 -2.10 0.21 -0.13
N LEU A 97 -2.14 -0.76 0.78
CA LEU A 97 -1.20 -1.87 0.84
C LEU A 97 -1.97 -3.18 1.02
N LEU A 98 -2.07 -3.94 -0.04
CA LEU A 98 -2.74 -5.23 -0.05
C LEU A 98 -1.74 -6.37 0.21
N ALA A 99 -2.01 -7.17 1.24
CA ALA A 99 -1.40 -8.48 1.41
C ALA A 99 -2.19 -9.51 0.57
N HIS A 100 -1.67 -9.86 -0.61
CA HIS A 100 -2.38 -10.75 -1.53
C HIS A 100 -2.57 -12.16 -0.92
N PRO A 101 -3.72 -12.83 -1.16
CA PRO A 101 -4.04 -14.14 -0.61
C PRO A 101 -3.11 -15.28 -1.04
N ASP A 102 -2.24 -15.07 -2.05
CA ASP A 102 -1.19 -16.03 -2.42
C ASP A 102 -0.15 -16.26 -1.30
N GLY A 103 -0.18 -15.45 -0.24
CA GLY A 103 0.67 -15.53 0.93
C GLY A 103 2.11 -15.03 0.75
N THR A 104 2.45 -14.53 -0.45
CA THR A 104 3.82 -14.09 -0.79
C THR A 104 3.90 -12.71 -1.39
N THR A 105 2.86 -12.25 -2.06
CA THR A 105 2.87 -10.95 -2.75
C THR A 105 2.25 -9.85 -1.91
N LEU A 106 2.93 -8.72 -1.85
CA LEU A 106 2.38 -7.45 -1.37
C LEU A 106 2.20 -6.51 -2.56
N VAL A 107 1.09 -5.79 -2.58
CA VAL A 107 0.83 -4.76 -3.60
C VAL A 107 0.67 -3.42 -2.92
N LEU A 108 1.55 -2.46 -3.25
CA LEU A 108 1.49 -1.09 -2.75
C LEU A 108 1.04 -0.17 -3.86
N ALA A 109 0.08 0.71 -3.55
CA ALA A 109 -0.48 1.68 -4.46
C ALA A 109 -0.52 3.07 -3.83
N GLY A 110 -0.50 4.12 -4.66
CA GLY A 110 -0.61 5.48 -4.15
C GLY A 110 -0.45 6.55 -5.23
N THR A 111 -0.39 7.79 -4.78
CA THR A 111 -0.17 8.96 -5.65
C THR A 111 1.32 9.23 -5.85
N PRO A 112 1.69 9.82 -7.00
CA PRO A 112 3.08 10.08 -7.36
C PRO A 112 3.69 11.22 -6.55
N GLU A 113 4.96 11.49 -6.80
CA GLU A 113 5.69 12.63 -6.25
C GLU A 113 5.08 13.97 -6.67
N TYR A 114 5.48 15.03 -5.98
CA TYR A 114 5.05 16.41 -6.24
C TYR A 114 5.28 16.81 -7.69
N GLY A 115 4.28 17.41 -8.31
CA GLY A 115 4.32 17.87 -9.70
C GLY A 115 4.02 16.79 -10.75
N PHE A 116 3.94 15.52 -10.36
CA PHE A 116 3.64 14.41 -11.28
C PHE A 116 2.17 14.07 -11.34
N THR A 117 1.77 13.40 -12.44
CA THR A 117 0.41 12.90 -12.67
C THR A 117 0.43 11.40 -12.82
N GLY A 118 -0.52 10.72 -12.18
CA GLY A 118 -0.64 9.27 -12.23
C GLY A 118 0.35 8.53 -11.35
N GLY A 119 -0.16 7.63 -10.51
CA GLY A 119 0.61 6.84 -9.56
C GLY A 119 0.83 5.39 -9.98
N GLY A 120 1.92 4.79 -9.51
CA GLY A 120 2.30 3.43 -9.85
C GLY A 120 1.68 2.35 -8.97
N LEU A 121 2.04 1.10 -9.30
CA LEU A 121 1.83 -0.09 -8.47
C LEU A 121 3.15 -0.81 -8.23
N LEU A 122 3.49 -1.03 -6.97
CA LEU A 122 4.59 -1.90 -6.57
C LEU A 122 4.05 -3.30 -6.26
N PHE A 123 4.66 -4.31 -6.84
CA PHE A 123 4.52 -5.72 -6.45
C PHE A 123 5.82 -6.16 -5.79
N TRP A 124 5.73 -6.60 -4.54
CA TRP A 124 6.86 -7.13 -3.79
C TRP A 124 6.65 -8.61 -3.51
N ASP A 125 7.54 -9.47 -4.02
CA ASP A 125 7.56 -10.90 -3.70
C ASP A 125 8.44 -11.14 -2.47
N ARG A 126 7.83 -11.55 -1.37
CA ARG A 126 8.50 -11.80 -0.08
C ARG A 126 9.46 -13.01 -0.14
N ARG A 127 9.14 -14.00 -0.95
CA ARG A 127 9.93 -15.23 -1.07
C ARG A 127 11.22 -14.99 -1.82
N THR A 128 11.16 -14.30 -2.94
CA THR A 128 12.32 -14.00 -3.79
C THR A 128 13.00 -12.68 -3.43
N LYS A 129 12.33 -11.83 -2.64
CA LYS A 129 12.76 -10.45 -2.30
C LYS A 129 12.98 -9.59 -3.54
N THR A 130 12.12 -9.77 -4.52
CA THR A 130 12.15 -9.02 -5.77
C THR A 130 10.96 -8.07 -5.88
N ARG A 131 11.16 -6.99 -6.61
CA ARG A 131 10.11 -6.00 -6.87
C ARG A 131 9.82 -5.88 -8.36
N VAL A 132 8.56 -5.58 -8.68
CA VAL A 132 8.12 -5.04 -9.97
C VAL A 132 7.37 -3.75 -9.67
N LEU A 133 7.84 -2.62 -10.17
CA LEU A 133 7.17 -1.33 -10.08
C LEU A 133 6.63 -0.98 -11.45
N LEU A 134 5.31 -0.84 -11.56
CA LEU A 134 4.64 -0.42 -12.78
C LEU A 134 4.32 1.07 -12.69
N PRO A 135 4.68 1.89 -13.68
CA PRO A 135 4.21 3.26 -13.77
C PRO A 135 2.71 3.30 -14.15
N HIS A 136 2.06 4.42 -13.91
CA HIS A 136 0.64 4.61 -14.25
C HIS A 136 0.33 4.32 -15.74
N THR A 137 1.28 4.59 -16.64
CA THR A 137 1.12 4.33 -18.09
C THR A 137 1.00 2.85 -18.44
N ALA A 138 1.46 1.95 -17.56
CA ALA A 138 1.31 0.51 -17.70
C ALA A 138 0.03 -0.05 -17.02
N ILE A 139 -0.71 0.80 -16.30
CA ILE A 139 -1.94 0.49 -15.58
C ILE A 139 -3.10 1.22 -16.26
N LEU A 140 -3.32 2.46 -15.86
CA LEU A 140 -4.25 3.41 -16.48
C LEU A 140 -3.57 4.79 -16.57
N PRO A 141 -3.33 5.31 -17.76
CA PRO A 141 -2.66 6.60 -17.92
C PRO A 141 -3.35 7.71 -17.12
N ASP A 142 -2.55 8.52 -16.45
CA ASP A 142 -2.96 9.69 -15.66
C ASP A 142 -3.84 9.40 -14.43
N HIS A 143 -3.99 8.12 -14.04
CA HIS A 143 -4.67 7.73 -12.82
C HIS A 143 -3.68 7.28 -11.73
N SER A 144 -4.10 7.41 -10.48
CA SER A 144 -3.44 6.76 -9.34
C SER A 144 -4.38 5.75 -8.70
N THR A 145 -3.85 4.60 -8.26
CA THR A 145 -4.65 3.62 -7.55
C THR A 145 -4.80 4.01 -6.09
N MET A 146 -6.05 4.05 -5.60
CA MET A 146 -6.41 4.44 -4.23
C MET A 146 -6.81 3.24 -3.38
N SER A 147 -7.38 2.20 -4.01
CA SER A 147 -7.90 1.04 -3.31
C SER A 147 -7.64 -0.24 -4.10
N LEU A 148 -7.47 -1.35 -3.40
CA LEU A 148 -7.15 -2.66 -3.98
C LEU A 148 -7.97 -3.76 -3.31
N ALA A 149 -8.45 -4.71 -4.10
CA ALA A 149 -9.04 -5.95 -3.60
C ALA A 149 -8.55 -7.15 -4.40
N ALA A 150 -8.25 -8.25 -3.72
CA ALA A 150 -7.96 -9.52 -4.39
C ALA A 150 -9.27 -10.20 -4.76
N LEU A 151 -9.43 -10.59 -6.03
CA LEU A 151 -10.57 -11.35 -6.50
C LEU A 151 -10.43 -12.84 -6.17
N PRO A 152 -11.53 -13.61 -6.09
CA PRO A 152 -11.50 -15.04 -5.76
C PRO A 152 -10.65 -15.88 -6.71
N ASP A 153 -10.50 -15.46 -7.96
CA ASP A 153 -9.68 -16.11 -8.99
C ASP A 153 -8.20 -15.71 -8.93
N GLY A 154 -7.81 -14.87 -7.98
CA GLY A 154 -6.44 -14.42 -7.77
C GLY A 154 -6.04 -13.18 -8.56
N ARG A 155 -6.95 -12.60 -9.36
CA ARG A 155 -6.72 -11.29 -10.00
C ARG A 155 -6.84 -10.14 -9.00
N LEU A 156 -6.39 -8.99 -9.40
CA LEU A 156 -6.44 -7.75 -8.61
C LEU A 156 -7.52 -6.82 -9.18
N LEU A 157 -8.45 -6.38 -8.36
CA LEU A 157 -9.32 -5.25 -8.65
C LEU A 157 -8.71 -4.00 -8.05
N GLY A 158 -8.59 -2.92 -8.83
CA GLY A 158 -8.11 -1.63 -8.39
C GLY A 158 -9.13 -0.54 -8.65
N GLY A 159 -9.26 0.35 -7.68
CA GLY A 159 -10.04 1.59 -7.77
C GLY A 159 -9.10 2.78 -7.87
N THR A 160 -9.38 3.70 -8.79
CA THR A 160 -8.48 4.82 -9.09
C THR A 160 -8.99 6.15 -8.58
N THR A 161 -8.09 7.14 -8.58
CA THR A 161 -8.41 8.58 -8.47
C THR A 161 -7.84 9.33 -9.66
N THR A 162 -8.49 10.45 -9.98
CA THR A 162 -7.99 11.42 -10.98
C THR A 162 -7.05 12.45 -10.35
N ALA A 163 -6.84 12.41 -9.04
CA ALA A 163 -5.96 13.35 -8.35
C ALA A 163 -4.49 13.11 -8.75
N ALA A 164 -3.81 14.19 -9.10
CA ALA A 164 -2.37 14.20 -9.31
C ALA A 164 -1.62 14.29 -7.97
N GLY A 165 -0.30 14.09 -7.99
CA GLY A 165 0.57 14.49 -6.89
C GLY A 165 0.43 16.00 -6.59
N THR A 166 0.75 16.41 -5.38
CA THR A 166 0.62 17.81 -4.97
C THR A 166 1.36 18.75 -5.96
N GLY A 167 0.62 19.68 -6.55
CA GLY A 167 1.15 20.59 -7.58
C GLY A 167 1.22 19.98 -8.99
N GLY A 168 0.84 18.73 -9.17
CA GLY A 168 0.70 18.09 -10.48
C GLY A 168 -0.60 18.47 -11.18
N GLU A 169 -0.67 18.23 -12.48
CA GLU A 169 -1.84 18.50 -13.30
C GLU A 169 -2.81 17.31 -13.28
N LYS A 170 -4.08 17.59 -13.03
CA LYS A 170 -5.15 16.60 -13.19
C LYS A 170 -5.47 16.46 -14.68
N LYS A 171 -5.27 15.27 -15.26
CA LYS A 171 -5.49 14.99 -16.68
C LYS A 171 -6.66 14.04 -16.94
N ALA A 172 -6.84 13.04 -16.07
CA ALA A 172 -7.95 12.11 -16.20
C ALA A 172 -9.29 12.81 -15.89
N ALA A 173 -10.33 12.55 -16.70
CA ALA A 173 -11.64 13.17 -16.58
C ALA A 173 -12.46 12.58 -15.43
N GLN A 174 -12.36 11.27 -15.21
CA GLN A 174 -13.10 10.52 -14.20
C GLN A 174 -12.31 9.31 -13.74
N ALA A 175 -12.61 8.81 -12.54
CA ALA A 175 -11.98 7.62 -12.00
C ALA A 175 -12.54 6.35 -12.66
N GLU A 176 -11.73 5.31 -12.69
CA GLU A 176 -12.08 4.01 -13.25
C GLU A 176 -11.76 2.88 -12.27
N LEU A 177 -12.49 1.78 -12.40
CA LEU A 177 -12.10 0.49 -11.84
C LEU A 177 -11.30 -0.27 -12.91
N TYR A 178 -10.36 -1.11 -12.48
CA TYR A 178 -9.63 -1.99 -13.38
C TYR A 178 -9.41 -3.38 -12.78
N ILE A 179 -9.30 -4.40 -13.64
CA ILE A 179 -8.89 -5.76 -13.27
C ILE A 179 -7.52 -6.04 -13.89
N LEU A 180 -6.59 -6.49 -13.06
CA LEU A 180 -5.22 -6.79 -13.46
C LEU A 180 -4.90 -8.26 -13.17
N ASP A 181 -4.32 -8.94 -14.16
CA ASP A 181 -3.77 -10.30 -14.02
C ASP A 181 -2.47 -10.28 -13.24
N MET A 182 -2.44 -10.97 -12.09
CA MET A 182 -1.28 -10.97 -11.18
C MET A 182 -0.04 -11.65 -11.72
N ARG A 183 -0.17 -12.56 -12.70
CA ARG A 183 0.96 -13.26 -13.32
C ARG A 183 1.63 -12.40 -14.39
N THR A 184 0.84 -11.79 -15.27
CA THR A 184 1.34 -10.98 -16.40
C THR A 184 1.57 -9.54 -16.03
N LYS A 185 0.97 -9.06 -14.92
CA LYS A 185 0.95 -7.66 -14.49
C LYS A 185 0.31 -6.72 -15.52
N LYS A 186 -0.69 -7.23 -16.26
CA LYS A 186 -1.41 -6.46 -17.28
C LYS A 186 -2.86 -6.24 -16.87
N VAL A 187 -3.36 -5.05 -17.15
CA VAL A 187 -4.78 -4.73 -17.05
C VAL A 187 -5.53 -5.47 -18.14
N GLU A 188 -6.55 -6.23 -17.77
CA GLU A 188 -7.40 -7.01 -18.67
C GLU A 188 -8.75 -6.33 -18.93
N TRP A 189 -9.19 -5.50 -18.00
CA TRP A 189 -10.44 -4.74 -18.08
C TRP A 189 -10.32 -3.45 -17.28
N HIS A 190 -10.95 -2.39 -17.76
CA HIS A 190 -11.16 -1.17 -17.00
C HIS A 190 -12.40 -0.42 -17.47
N GLU A 191 -13.07 0.32 -16.58
CA GLU A 191 -14.29 1.05 -16.89
C GLU A 191 -14.59 2.13 -15.84
N ALA A 192 -15.19 3.23 -16.28
CA ALA A 192 -15.81 4.22 -15.42
C ALA A 192 -17.23 3.77 -15.04
N VAL A 193 -17.32 2.88 -14.05
CA VAL A 193 -18.57 2.23 -13.62
C VAL A 193 -19.59 3.25 -13.12
N PHE A 194 -19.15 4.31 -12.44
CA PHE A 194 -19.98 5.41 -12.00
C PHE A 194 -19.59 6.69 -12.74
N PRO A 195 -20.38 7.12 -13.73
CA PRO A 195 -20.05 8.32 -14.52
C PRO A 195 -19.82 9.54 -13.65
N GLY A 196 -18.71 10.23 -13.91
CA GLY A 196 -18.32 11.45 -13.18
C GLY A 196 -17.66 11.22 -11.80
N ALA A 197 -17.55 9.97 -11.35
CA ALA A 197 -16.78 9.67 -10.14
C ALA A 197 -15.33 10.15 -10.28
N GLN A 198 -14.80 10.76 -9.23
CA GLN A 198 -13.42 11.28 -9.23
C GLN A 198 -12.47 10.36 -8.48
N GLU A 199 -13.00 9.44 -7.66
CA GLU A 199 -12.22 8.53 -6.85
C GLU A 199 -13.05 7.32 -6.41
N TYR A 200 -12.38 6.16 -6.32
CA TYR A 200 -12.81 4.96 -5.62
C TYR A 200 -11.88 4.77 -4.43
N SER A 201 -12.25 5.38 -3.29
CA SER A 201 -11.37 5.51 -2.11
C SER A 201 -11.14 4.21 -1.38
N ASP A 202 -12.10 3.27 -1.48
CA ASP A 202 -12.04 1.99 -0.77
C ASP A 202 -12.75 0.89 -1.56
N LEU A 203 -12.20 -0.32 -1.50
CA LEU A 203 -12.77 -1.54 -2.05
C LEU A 203 -12.83 -2.59 -0.93
N CYS A 204 -14.03 -3.06 -0.61
CA CYS A 204 -14.24 -4.01 0.45
C CYS A 204 -14.79 -5.34 -0.12
N PRO A 205 -14.04 -6.45 0.00
CA PRO A 205 -14.56 -7.75 -0.36
C PRO A 205 -15.78 -8.11 0.47
N GLY A 206 -16.90 -8.36 -0.22
CA GLY A 206 -18.15 -8.79 0.37
C GLY A 206 -18.31 -10.31 0.33
N PRO A 207 -19.46 -10.83 0.85
CA PRO A 207 -19.77 -12.24 0.77
C PRO A 207 -19.98 -12.67 -0.70
N ASN A 208 -19.68 -13.94 -0.98
CA ASN A 208 -19.89 -14.56 -2.30
C ASN A 208 -19.08 -13.96 -3.46
N GLY A 209 -17.92 -13.39 -3.17
CA GLY A 209 -17.03 -12.83 -4.18
C GLY A 209 -17.46 -11.46 -4.74
N LEU A 210 -18.39 -10.79 -4.10
CA LEU A 210 -18.71 -9.38 -4.37
C LEU A 210 -17.58 -8.48 -3.85
N VAL A 211 -17.37 -7.36 -4.54
CA VAL A 211 -16.47 -6.28 -4.12
C VAL A 211 -17.20 -4.96 -4.29
#